data_e41477a4231d6dd0afd4f8fb15bad97f
#
_entry.id   e41477a4231d6dd0afd4f8fb15bad97f
#
_cell.length_a   1.000
_cell.length_b   1.000
_cell.length_c   1.000
_cell.angle_alpha   90.00
_cell.angle_beta   90.00
_cell.angle_gamma   90.00
#
_symmetry.space_group_name_H-M   'P 1'
#
loop_
_entity.id
_entity.type
_entity.pdbx_description
1 polymer ?
#
loop_
_entity_poly.entity_id
_entity_poly.type
_entity_poly.pdbx_seq_one_letter_code
_entity_poly.pdbx_strand_id
1 'polypeptide(L)' 'MRDKLKSLRKEQNLTQENLSNMVNIHRTYYSMIENGRRNPSLKVAVSIKKALNYQYDDIFEKQ' A
#
# COMPACT_ATOMS: atom_id res chain seq x y z
N MET A 1 -8.85 1.47 8.71
CA MET A 1 -7.45 1.08 8.43
C MET A 1 -7.41 -0.10 7.47
N ARG A 2 -6.42 -0.16 6.64
CA ARG A 2 -6.27 -1.27 5.68
C ARG A 2 -5.31 -2.30 6.24
N ASP A 3 -5.83 -3.16 7.11
CA ASP A 3 -5.00 -4.12 7.84
C ASP A 3 -4.33 -5.15 6.95
N LYS A 4 -4.99 -5.58 5.89
CA LYS A 4 -4.38 -6.54 4.96
C LYS A 4 -3.20 -5.94 4.22
N LEU A 5 -3.30 -4.68 3.81
CA LEU A 5 -2.20 -3.99 3.15
C LEU A 5 -1.01 -3.89 4.09
N LYS A 6 -1.26 -3.47 5.32
CA LYS A 6 -0.20 -3.35 6.33
C LYS A 6 0.46 -4.70 6.61
N SER A 7 -0.35 -5.74 6.78
CA SER A 7 0.16 -7.09 7.08
C SER A 7 1.01 -7.62 5.92
N LEU A 8 0.54 -7.44 4.69
CA LEU A 8 1.27 -7.92 3.52
C LEU A 8 2.62 -7.20 3.38
N ARG A 9 2.62 -5.89 3.61
CA ARG A 9 3.86 -5.12 3.59
C ARG A 9 4.85 -5.65 4.64
N LYS A 10 4.38 -5.85 5.86
CA LYS A 10 5.23 -6.33 6.95
C LYS A 10 5.75 -7.74 6.72
N GLU A 11 4.94 -8.61 6.12
CA GLU A 11 5.38 -9.95 5.77
C GLU A 11 6.58 -9.95 4.83
N GLN A 12 6.70 -8.92 4.03
CA GLN A 12 7.81 -8.78 3.09
C GLN A 12 8.95 -7.94 3.66
N ASN A 13 8.89 -7.62 4.96
CA ASN A 13 9.92 -6.86 5.65
C ASN A 13 10.14 -5.47 5.06
N LEU A 14 9.07 -4.84 4.58
CA LEU A 14 9.13 -3.51 4.01
C LEU A 14 8.59 -2.49 5.00
N THR A 15 9.30 -1.36 5.14
CA THR A 15 8.77 -0.21 5.86
C THR A 15 7.84 0.58 4.94
N GLN A 16 7.06 1.49 5.51
CA GLN A 16 6.25 2.41 4.70
C GLN A 16 7.14 3.23 3.75
N GLU A 17 8.29 3.64 4.23
CA GLU A 17 9.23 4.39 3.40
C GLU A 17 9.76 3.55 2.25
N ASN A 18 10.14 2.30 2.52
CA ASN A 18 10.59 1.40 1.46
C ASN A 18 9.55 1.26 0.37
N LEU A 19 8.31 0.96 0.77
CA LEU A 19 7.26 0.72 -0.23
C LEU A 19 6.89 1.99 -0.97
N SER A 20 6.81 3.12 -0.29
CA SER A 20 6.51 4.39 -0.96
C SER A 20 7.58 4.73 -2.00
N ASN A 21 8.85 4.47 -1.70
CA ASN A 21 9.93 4.69 -2.65
C ASN A 21 9.82 3.76 -3.85
N MET A 22 9.45 2.50 -3.62
CA MET A 22 9.29 1.52 -4.71
C MET A 22 8.20 1.93 -5.69
N VAL A 23 7.13 2.56 -5.19
CA VAL A 23 6.01 2.97 -6.04
C VAL A 23 6.07 4.46 -6.41
N ASN A 24 7.14 5.14 -6.01
CA ASN A 24 7.43 6.53 -6.36
C ASN A 24 6.32 7.49 -5.90
N ILE A 25 5.87 7.34 -4.67
CA ILE A 25 4.95 8.26 -4.03
C ILE A 25 5.55 8.74 -2.72
N HIS A 26 5.02 9.84 -2.20
CA HIS A 26 5.46 10.38 -0.93
C HIS A 26 5.03 9.45 0.21
N ARG A 27 5.91 9.29 1.20
CA ARG A 27 5.63 8.41 2.36
C ARG A 27 4.35 8.81 3.09
N THR A 28 4.10 10.11 3.23
CA THR A 28 2.90 10.60 3.90
C THR A 28 1.64 10.17 3.17
N TYR A 29 1.65 10.23 1.84
CA TYR A 29 0.52 9.77 1.04
C TYR A 29 0.32 8.27 1.21
N TYR A 30 1.38 7.48 1.16
CA TYR A 30 1.27 6.05 1.39
C TYR A 30 0.70 5.75 2.78
N SER A 31 1.18 6.46 3.81
CA SER A 31 0.68 6.27 5.17
C SER A 31 -0.82 6.54 5.27
N MET A 32 -1.30 7.58 4.57
CA MET A 32 -2.74 7.87 4.54
C MET A 32 -3.54 6.76 3.86
N ILE A 33 -2.97 6.15 2.81
CA ILE A 33 -3.62 5.01 2.15
C ILE A 33 -3.73 3.85 3.13
N GLU A 34 -2.66 3.51 3.82
CA GLU A 34 -2.66 2.40 4.76
C GLU A 34 -3.60 2.64 5.93
N ASN A 35 -3.70 3.88 6.39
CA ASN A 35 -4.62 4.27 7.48
C ASN A 35 -6.08 4.39 7.04
N GLY A 36 -6.36 4.29 5.75
CA GLY A 36 -7.73 4.41 5.24
C GLY A 36 -8.22 5.83 5.09
N ARG A 37 -7.35 6.83 5.25
CA ARG A 37 -7.73 8.25 5.13
C ARG A 37 -7.78 8.71 3.68
N ARG A 38 -7.05 8.05 2.79
CA ARG A 38 -7.04 8.38 1.37
C ARG A 38 -7.19 7.08 0.58
N ASN A 39 -7.88 7.16 -0.53
CA ASN A 39 -7.94 6.03 -1.45
C ASN A 39 -6.84 6.20 -2.49
N PRO A 40 -6.14 5.12 -2.85
CA PRO A 40 -5.13 5.22 -3.90
C PRO A 40 -5.81 5.46 -5.25
N SER A 41 -5.15 6.23 -6.13
CA SER A 41 -5.56 6.29 -7.52
C SER A 41 -5.38 4.90 -8.13
N LEU A 42 -6.03 4.65 -9.28
CA LEU A 42 -5.87 3.38 -9.97
C LEU A 42 -4.41 3.08 -10.27
N LYS A 43 -3.68 4.07 -10.75
CA LYS A 43 -2.26 3.90 -11.07
C LYS A 43 -1.44 3.53 -9.84
N VAL A 44 -1.68 4.20 -8.72
CA VAL A 44 -0.95 3.92 -7.48
C VAL A 44 -1.34 2.55 -6.95
N ALA A 45 -2.61 2.19 -7.00
CA ALA A 45 -3.07 0.87 -6.53
C ALA A 45 -2.38 -0.24 -7.33
N VAL A 46 -2.30 -0.11 -8.64
CA VAL A 46 -1.62 -1.09 -9.48
C VAL A 46 -0.13 -1.18 -9.13
N SER A 47 0.51 -0.04 -8.91
CA SER A 47 1.93 0.00 -8.56
C SER A 47 2.20 -0.68 -7.22
N ILE A 48 1.34 -0.44 -6.24
CA ILE A 48 1.48 -1.08 -4.93
C ILE A 48 1.34 -2.60 -5.05
N LYS A 49 0.35 -3.07 -5.80
CA LYS A 49 0.17 -4.52 -6.00
C LYS A 49 1.38 -5.14 -6.68
N LYS A 50 1.93 -4.47 -7.69
CA LYS A 50 3.12 -4.96 -8.37
C LYS A 50 4.32 -5.01 -7.44
N ALA A 51 4.52 -3.97 -6.63
CA ALA A 51 5.64 -3.92 -5.70
C ALA A 51 5.56 -5.03 -4.66
N LEU A 52 4.35 -5.38 -4.23
CA LEU A 52 4.11 -6.43 -3.25
C LEU A 52 3.95 -7.81 -3.89
N ASN A 53 4.00 -7.90 -5.20
CA ASN A 53 3.77 -9.13 -5.95
C ASN A 53 2.42 -9.77 -5.58
N TYR A 54 1.37 -8.96 -5.59
CA TYR A 54 0.04 -9.37 -5.13
C TYR A 54 -0.98 -8.99 -6.19
N GLN A 55 -1.93 -9.88 -6.47
CA GLN A 55 -2.84 -9.73 -7.61
C GLN A 55 -4.22 -9.19 -7.24
N TYR A 56 -4.59 -9.21 -5.96
CA TYR A 56 -5.97 -8.96 -5.58
C TYR A 56 -6.15 -7.56 -5.02
N ASP A 57 -7.39 -7.05 -5.06
CA ASP A 57 -7.71 -5.70 -4.58
C ASP A 57 -8.19 -5.68 -3.14
N ASP A 58 -8.29 -6.84 -2.49
CA ASP A 58 -8.77 -6.91 -1.11
C ASP A 58 -7.86 -6.17 -0.12
N ILE A 59 -6.60 -5.93 -0.48
CA ILE A 59 -5.69 -5.16 0.37
C ILE A 59 -6.10 -3.69 0.45
N PHE A 60 -6.96 -3.21 -0.46
CA PHE A 60 -7.43 -1.83 -0.42
C PHE A 60 -8.80 -1.69 0.24
N GLU A 61 -9.38 -2.77 0.71
CA GLU A 61 -10.61 -2.71 1.48
C GLU A 61 -10.31 -2.18 2.88
N LYS A 62 -11.19 -1.31 3.36
CA LYS A 62 -11.09 -0.77 4.73
C LYS A 62 -11.73 -1.75 5.70
N GLN A 63 -11.13 -1.85 6.87
CA GLN A 63 -11.60 -2.76 7.91
C GLN A 63 -11.91 -2.03 9.20
#